data_9d69e87f7ea4562fdef286d493fd36ef
#
_entry.id   9d69e87f7ea4562fdef286d493fd36ef
#
_cell.length_a   1.000
_cell.length_b   1.000
_cell.length_c   1.000
_cell.angle_alpha   90.00
_cell.angle_beta   90.00
_cell.angle_gamma   90.00
#
_symmetry.space_group_name_H-M   'P 1'
#
loop_
_entity.id
_entity.type
_entity.pdbx_description
1 polymer ?
#
loop_
_entity_poly.entity_id
_entity_poly.type
_entity_poly.pdbx_seq_one_letter_code
_entity_poly.pdbx_strand_id
1 'polypeptide(L)'
;MISTHVLDTARGVPAAGVRVQLYHGDALVAEEETDDDGRVRDLADVEPGAYRLVFHPPSPFFARVEAEIRIEAGRDHHVPLLLSPYACTIYRGS
;
A
#
# COMPACT_ATOMS: atom_id res chain seq x y z
N MET A 1 6.17 -11.97 2.21
CA MET A 1 5.60 -10.91 3.04
C MET A 1 5.43 -9.63 2.22
N ILE A 2 4.32 -8.96 2.42
CA ILE A 2 4.01 -7.68 1.76
C ILE A 2 3.98 -6.60 2.81
N SER A 3 4.69 -5.50 2.57
CA SER A 3 4.73 -4.32 3.43
C SER A 3 4.52 -3.06 2.62
N THR A 4 4.12 -1.99 3.28
CA THR A 4 3.95 -0.69 2.64
C THR A 4 4.39 0.45 3.55
N HIS A 5 4.56 1.63 2.97
CA HIS A 5 4.89 2.86 3.67
C HIS A 5 4.23 4.02 2.94
N VAL A 6 3.35 4.74 3.60
CA VAL A 6 2.65 5.87 2.99
C VAL A 6 3.24 7.17 3.52
N LEU A 7 3.69 8.01 2.61
CA LEU A 7 4.32 9.29 2.91
C LEU A 7 3.52 10.44 2.31
N ASP A 8 3.21 11.42 3.15
CA ASP A 8 2.61 12.69 2.72
C ASP A 8 3.72 13.63 2.27
N THR A 9 3.92 13.72 0.97
CA THR A 9 5.03 14.49 0.39
C THR A 9 4.75 16.00 0.37
N ALA A 10 3.49 16.41 0.52
CA ALA A 10 3.16 17.84 0.65
C ALA A 10 3.61 18.39 2.00
N ARG A 11 3.52 17.58 3.06
CA ARG A 11 3.88 17.97 4.42
C ARG A 11 5.25 17.44 4.85
N GLY A 12 5.80 16.47 4.13
CA GLY A 12 7.07 15.84 4.45
C GLY A 12 7.03 14.94 5.67
N VAL A 13 5.88 14.29 5.92
CA VAL A 13 5.67 13.41 7.08
C VAL A 13 5.01 12.10 6.67
N PRO A 14 5.13 11.04 7.50
CA PRO A 14 4.38 9.81 7.27
C PRO A 14 2.86 10.03 7.39
N ALA A 15 2.10 9.25 6.66
CA ALA A 15 0.64 9.27 6.73
C ALA A 15 0.14 8.10 7.58
N ALA A 16 -0.28 8.39 8.80
CA ALA A 16 -0.86 7.41 9.73
C ALA A 16 -2.35 7.20 9.45
N GLY A 17 -2.88 6.02 9.80
CA GLY A 17 -4.31 5.72 9.75
C GLY A 17 -4.85 5.52 8.33
N VAL A 18 -4.01 5.28 7.35
CA VAL A 18 -4.41 4.99 5.98
C VAL A 18 -4.79 3.52 5.86
N ARG A 19 -6.02 3.25 5.45
CA ARG A 19 -6.48 1.88 5.22
C ARG A 19 -5.84 1.31 3.97
N VAL A 20 -5.27 0.12 4.10
CA VAL A 20 -4.61 -0.63 3.03
C VAL A 20 -5.23 -2.00 2.94
N GLN A 21 -5.63 -2.40 1.73
CA GLN A 21 -6.29 -3.68 1.47
C GLN A 21 -5.51 -4.44 0.40
N LEU A 22 -5.54 -5.76 0.53
CA LEU A 22 -5.01 -6.67 -0.48
C LEU A 22 -6.12 -7.56 -0.98
N TYR A 23 -6.30 -7.60 -2.29
CA TYR A 23 -7.29 -8.45 -2.96
C TYR A 23 -6.63 -9.47 -3.87
N HIS A 24 -7.22 -10.66 -3.90
CA HIS A 24 -6.93 -11.67 -4.92
C HIS A 24 -8.23 -11.90 -5.70
N GLY A 25 -8.29 -11.41 -6.93
CA GLY A 25 -9.56 -11.29 -7.64
C GLY A 25 -10.52 -10.39 -6.86
N ASP A 26 -11.70 -10.89 -6.57
CA ASP A 26 -12.71 -10.16 -5.78
C ASP A 26 -12.63 -10.45 -4.28
N ALA A 27 -11.71 -11.32 -3.86
CA ALA A 27 -11.60 -11.72 -2.46
C ALA A 27 -10.66 -10.79 -1.70
N LEU A 28 -11.14 -10.23 -0.59
CA LEU A 28 -10.31 -9.49 0.35
C LEU A 28 -9.44 -10.48 1.12
N VAL A 29 -8.13 -10.36 0.96
CA VAL A 29 -7.15 -11.24 1.59
C VAL A 29 -6.67 -10.68 2.91
N ALA A 30 -6.44 -9.37 2.97
CA ALA A 30 -5.91 -8.70 4.16
C ALA A 30 -6.30 -7.23 4.16
N GLU A 31 -6.40 -6.66 5.36
CA GLU A 31 -6.66 -5.24 5.55
C GLU A 31 -5.98 -4.78 6.84
N GLU A 32 -5.28 -3.66 6.76
CA GLU A 32 -4.63 -3.01 7.89
C GLU A 32 -4.64 -1.50 7.70
N GLU A 33 -4.40 -0.77 8.79
CA GLU A 33 -4.16 0.67 8.73
C GLU A 33 -2.68 0.95 8.96
N THR A 34 -2.15 1.99 8.32
CA THR A 34 -0.78 2.43 8.58
C THR A 34 -0.65 2.91 10.02
N ASP A 35 0.51 2.62 10.62
CA ASP A 35 0.86 3.06 11.97
C ASP A 35 1.32 4.52 11.99
N ASP A 36 1.82 5.00 13.12
CA ASP A 36 2.29 6.38 13.28
C ASP A 36 3.48 6.72 12.38
N ASP A 37 4.22 5.72 11.92
CA ASP A 37 5.31 5.88 10.96
C ASP A 37 4.83 5.77 9.50
N GLY A 38 3.53 5.64 9.28
CA GLY A 38 2.96 5.46 7.95
C GLY A 38 3.17 4.07 7.38
N ARG A 39 3.48 3.08 8.21
CA ARG A 39 3.85 1.74 7.77
C ARG A 39 2.78 0.70 8.06
N VAL A 40 2.69 -0.27 7.17
CA VAL A 40 2.16 -1.61 7.45
C VAL A 40 3.33 -2.56 7.23
N ARG A 41 3.89 -3.09 8.30
CA ARG A 41 5.14 -3.88 8.24
C ARG A 41 4.91 -5.29 7.73
N ASP A 42 3.73 -5.84 7.98
CA ASP A 42 3.37 -7.19 7.57
C ASP A 42 1.87 -7.22 7.24
N LEU A 43 1.54 -6.87 6.00
CA LEU A 43 0.15 -6.87 5.55
C LEU A 43 -0.34 -8.31 5.33
N ALA A 44 0.46 -9.12 4.66
CA ALA A 44 0.09 -10.48 4.33
C ALA A 44 1.30 -11.29 3.90
N ASP A 45 1.18 -12.61 4.02
CA ASP A 45 2.11 -13.58 3.47
C ASP A 45 1.27 -14.51 2.59
N VAL A 46 1.42 -14.41 1.28
CA VAL A 46 0.55 -15.06 0.31
C VAL A 46 1.35 -15.86 -0.72
N GLU A 47 0.65 -16.78 -1.38
CA GLU A 47 1.22 -17.55 -2.48
C GLU A 47 1.56 -16.64 -3.67
N PRO A 48 2.53 -17.04 -4.52
CA PRO A 48 2.83 -16.28 -5.73
C PRO A 48 1.62 -16.08 -6.62
N GLY A 49 1.53 -14.92 -7.25
CA GLY A 49 0.44 -14.58 -8.15
C GLY A 49 0.22 -13.09 -8.27
N ALA A 50 -0.83 -12.72 -8.96
CA ALA A 50 -1.21 -11.31 -9.13
C ALA A 50 -2.25 -10.92 -8.08
N TYR A 51 -1.97 -9.83 -7.38
CA TYR A 51 -2.83 -9.30 -6.31
C TYR A 51 -3.05 -7.81 -6.54
N ARG A 52 -4.18 -7.31 -6.06
CA ARG A 52 -4.49 -5.88 -6.12
C ARG A 52 -4.31 -5.26 -4.75
N LEU A 53 -3.40 -4.29 -4.68
CA LEU A 53 -3.13 -3.51 -3.47
C LEU A 53 -3.91 -2.20 -3.57
N VAL A 54 -4.72 -1.90 -2.55
CA VAL A 54 -5.64 -0.76 -2.56
C VAL A 54 -5.38 0.09 -1.33
N PHE A 55 -5.11 1.38 -1.56
CA PHE A 55 -4.95 2.37 -0.50
C PHE A 55 -6.15 3.30 -0.49
N HIS A 56 -6.60 3.69 0.70
CA HIS A 56 -7.64 4.67 0.91
C HIS A 56 -7.06 5.92 1.57
N PRO A 57 -6.32 6.75 0.82
CA PRO A 57 -5.61 7.88 1.40
C PRO A 57 -6.54 9.05 1.69
N PRO A 58 -6.16 9.95 2.63
CA PRO A 58 -6.90 11.18 2.88
C PRO A 58 -6.59 12.22 1.80
N SER A 59 -7.09 12.00 0.60
CA SER A 59 -6.83 12.86 -0.56
C SER A 59 -8.08 13.62 -0.96
N PRO A 60 -7.96 14.89 -1.37
CA PRO A 60 -9.10 15.63 -1.92
C PRO A 60 -9.45 15.20 -3.34
N PHE A 61 -8.59 14.43 -3.99
CA PHE A 61 -8.74 14.06 -5.39
C PHE A 61 -8.82 12.55 -5.59
N PHE A 62 -7.90 11.79 -4.98
CA PHE A 62 -7.88 10.33 -5.13
C PHE A 62 -8.84 9.70 -4.12
N ALA A 63 -9.94 9.13 -4.61
CA ALA A 63 -10.86 8.37 -3.76
C ALA A 63 -10.17 7.12 -3.21
N ARG A 64 -9.34 6.50 -4.04
CA ARG A 64 -8.45 5.39 -3.68
C ARG A 64 -7.32 5.27 -4.69
N VAL A 65 -6.26 4.59 -4.31
CA VAL A 65 -5.12 4.30 -5.20
C VAL A 65 -4.96 2.79 -5.26
N GLU A 66 -4.96 2.23 -6.45
CA GLU A 66 -4.85 0.79 -6.66
C GLU A 66 -3.66 0.46 -7.55
N ALA A 67 -3.00 -0.65 -7.24
CA ALA A 67 -1.98 -1.21 -8.10
C ALA A 67 -2.10 -2.73 -8.11
N GLU A 68 -2.05 -3.31 -9.29
CA GLU A 68 -1.95 -4.76 -9.42
C GLU A 68 -0.47 -5.13 -9.43
N ILE A 69 -0.07 -6.00 -8.50
CA ILE A 69 1.32 -6.39 -8.29
C ILE A 69 1.48 -7.89 -8.44
N ARG A 70 2.66 -8.32 -8.86
CA ARG A 70 3.04 -9.73 -8.89
C ARG A 70 3.83 -10.08 -7.65
N ILE A 71 3.34 -11.07 -6.93
CA ILE A 71 4.05 -11.63 -5.78
C ILE A 71 4.87 -12.82 -6.28
N GLU A 72 6.16 -12.80 -6.00
CA GLU A 72 7.12 -13.83 -6.37
C GLU A 72 7.44 -14.70 -5.17
N ALA A 73 7.70 -15.98 -5.43
CA ALA A 73 8.07 -16.90 -4.38
C ALA A 73 9.40 -16.53 -3.72
N GLY A 74 9.47 -16.70 -2.41
CA GLY A 74 10.72 -16.61 -1.66
C GLY A 74 11.29 -15.21 -1.50
N ARG A 75 10.51 -14.17 -1.68
CA ARG A 75 10.98 -12.79 -1.47
C ARG A 75 9.92 -11.90 -0.87
N ASP A 76 10.38 -10.88 -0.16
CA ASP A 76 9.52 -9.84 0.39
C ASP A 76 9.21 -8.77 -0.67
N HIS A 77 8.03 -8.17 -0.55
CA HIS A 77 7.58 -7.13 -1.45
C HIS A 77 7.22 -5.90 -0.64
N HIS A 78 8.02 -4.85 -0.77
CA HIS A 78 7.76 -3.57 -0.14
C HIS A 78 7.25 -2.58 -1.19
N VAL A 79 6.04 -2.05 -0.96
CA VAL A 79 5.35 -1.21 -1.94
C VAL A 79 4.99 0.13 -1.30
N PRO A 80 5.90 1.13 -1.38
CA PRO A 80 5.63 2.46 -0.86
C PRO A 80 4.66 3.26 -1.73
N LEU A 81 3.93 4.18 -1.08
CA LEU A 81 3.08 5.17 -1.73
C LEU A 81 3.53 6.57 -1.31
N LEU A 82 3.93 7.37 -2.27
CA LEU A 82 4.19 8.79 -2.08
C LEU A 82 2.95 9.55 -2.49
N LEU A 83 2.38 10.31 -1.58
CA LEU A 83 1.08 10.97 -1.77
C LEU A 83 1.22 12.46 -1.59
N SER A 84 0.73 13.22 -2.57
CA SER A 84 0.44 14.64 -2.44
C SER A 84 -1.02 14.87 -2.83
N PRO A 85 -1.59 16.07 -2.61
CA PRO A 85 -3.04 16.24 -2.82
C PRO A 85 -3.55 15.82 -4.19
N TYR A 86 -2.77 16.04 -5.25
CA TYR A 86 -3.20 15.77 -6.63
C TYR A 86 -2.26 14.88 -7.43
N ALA A 87 -1.30 14.23 -6.77
CA ALA A 87 -0.37 13.32 -7.42
C ALA A 87 0.03 12.20 -6.47
N CYS A 88 0.35 11.05 -7.03
CA CYS A 88 0.89 9.95 -6.24
C CYS A 88 1.89 9.15 -7.07
N THR A 89 2.80 8.50 -6.36
CA THR A 89 3.75 7.54 -6.94
C THR A 89 3.70 6.28 -6.12
N ILE A 90 3.48 5.16 -6.77
CA ILE A 90 3.58 3.85 -6.17
C ILE A 90 4.71 3.11 -6.86
N TYR A 91 5.57 2.43 -6.09
CA TYR A 91 6.74 1.78 -6.65
C TYR A 91 7.16 0.59 -5.80
N ARG A 92 8.10 -0.18 -6.33
CA ARG A 92 8.70 -1.27 -5.57
C ARG A 92 9.87 -0.74 -4.78
N GLY A 93 9.77 -0.80 -3.46
CA GLY A 93 10.87 -0.52 -2.55
C GLY A 93 11.85 -1.70 -2.46
N SER A 94 13.03 -1.44 -2.03
CA SER A 94 14.05 -2.48 -1.85
C SER A 94 14.06 -3.03 -0.43
#